data_a10ac5c39717d12fe8faf75dc6b0a6be
#
_entry.id   a10ac5c39717d12fe8faf75dc6b0a6be
#
_cell.length_a   1.000
_cell.length_b   1.000
_cell.length_c   1.000
_cell.angle_alpha   90.00
_cell.angle_beta   90.00
_cell.angle_gamma   90.00
#
_symmetry.space_group_name_H-M   'P 1'
#
loop_
_entity.id
_entity.type
_entity.pdbx_description
1 polymer ?
#
loop_
_entity_poly.entity_id
_entity_poly.type
_entity_poly.pdbx_seq_one_letter_code
_entity_poly.pdbx_strand_id
1 'polypeptide(L)'
;MCYKESVRDRKIIVFLVAGIVFVAIGFVLNFSFNIASKENGLGSQNYKKDYKSLSREQQGISEVLSQNSSNGVKQEVEVAKVLDGDTIETNFGAQIRYIGINSPEMGEPFFGEALELNESLVLDKNVGLEFDIKNLDRYGRTLAYVFVGEELINLEMARNGLAVVQTIQPNVKYQDAIVAAQREARDKCLGIWVGLCKDKTRSQESSSRCIEISFINHDASGNDNENKNGEWVEISNTCSIVVALDGWTLKDSSASNRYQFKEFALDGNKSVVIYSGCGQDSASMLYWKCPEGKYAVWNNTGDQAFLYNEEGELVSNYSY
;
A
#
# COMPACT_ATOMS: atom_id res chain seq x y z
N MET A 1 -50.38 -60.10 -15.28
CA MET A 1 -49.71 -59.53 -16.48
C MET A 1 -48.45 -58.85 -16.01
N CYS A 2 -47.33 -59.57 -16.08
CA CYS A 2 -46.02 -59.04 -15.68
C CYS A 2 -45.37 -58.31 -16.83
N TYR A 3 -45.00 -57.05 -16.63
CA TYR A 3 -44.17 -56.30 -17.56
C TYR A 3 -42.71 -56.40 -17.15
N LYS A 4 -41.91 -57.04 -17.99
CA LYS A 4 -40.47 -57.15 -17.87
C LYS A 4 -39.85 -55.91 -18.47
N GLU A 5 -39.30 -54.99 -17.67
CA GLU A 5 -38.46 -53.92 -18.16
C GLU A 5 -37.03 -54.39 -18.42
N SER A 6 -36.56 -53.98 -19.59
CA SER A 6 -35.29 -54.41 -20.18
C SER A 6 -34.08 -53.77 -19.51
N VAL A 7 -33.16 -54.62 -19.04
CA VAL A 7 -31.89 -54.28 -18.36
C VAL A 7 -30.81 -53.73 -19.32
N ARG A 8 -31.18 -53.25 -20.52
CA ARG A 8 -30.20 -52.89 -21.55
C ARG A 8 -29.74 -51.42 -21.57
N ASP A 9 -30.50 -50.51 -20.97
CA ASP A 9 -30.20 -49.05 -21.11
C ASP A 9 -29.35 -48.47 -20.01
N ARG A 10 -29.08 -49.21 -18.93
CA ARG A 10 -28.26 -48.67 -17.82
C ARG A 10 -26.74 -48.77 -18.03
N LYS A 11 -26.27 -49.62 -18.98
CA LYS A 11 -24.83 -49.78 -19.23
C LYS A 11 -24.20 -48.70 -20.12
N ILE A 12 -24.98 -48.05 -20.97
CA ILE A 12 -24.46 -47.03 -21.90
C ILE A 12 -24.25 -45.69 -21.21
N ILE A 13 -25.10 -45.35 -20.21
CA ILE A 13 -25.00 -44.08 -19.47
C ILE A 13 -23.77 -44.06 -18.55
N VAL A 14 -23.38 -45.22 -17.97
CA VAL A 14 -22.21 -45.31 -17.05
C VAL A 14 -20.90 -45.10 -17.81
N PHE A 15 -20.80 -45.50 -19.06
CA PHE A 15 -19.56 -45.29 -19.86
C PHE A 15 -19.41 -43.83 -20.34
N LEU A 16 -20.48 -43.10 -20.59
CA LEU A 16 -20.43 -41.68 -20.97
C LEU A 16 -20.00 -40.79 -19.79
N VAL A 17 -20.47 -41.09 -18.58
CA VAL A 17 -20.08 -40.32 -17.37
C VAL A 17 -18.62 -40.58 -16.99
N ALA A 18 -18.15 -41.83 -17.13
CA ALA A 18 -16.73 -42.14 -16.86
C ALA A 18 -15.78 -41.48 -17.86
N GLY A 19 -16.16 -41.36 -19.16
CA GLY A 19 -15.34 -40.70 -20.18
C GLY A 19 -15.18 -39.19 -19.94
N ILE A 20 -16.22 -38.50 -19.48
CA ILE A 20 -16.18 -37.06 -19.20
C ILE A 20 -15.34 -36.77 -17.96
N VAL A 21 -15.38 -37.61 -16.94
CA VAL A 21 -14.57 -37.46 -15.73
C VAL A 21 -13.08 -37.63 -16.02
N PHE A 22 -12.69 -38.58 -16.90
CA PHE A 22 -11.29 -38.76 -17.29
C PHE A 22 -10.74 -37.58 -18.11
N VAL A 23 -11.54 -36.95 -18.97
CA VAL A 23 -11.13 -35.76 -19.74
C VAL A 23 -10.98 -34.55 -18.81
N ALA A 24 -11.85 -34.39 -17.82
CA ALA A 24 -11.76 -33.29 -16.84
C ALA A 24 -10.53 -33.44 -15.92
N ILE A 25 -10.22 -34.68 -15.45
CA ILE A 25 -9.04 -34.93 -14.60
C ILE A 25 -7.75 -34.75 -15.41
N GLY A 26 -7.73 -35.15 -16.68
CA GLY A 26 -6.57 -34.93 -17.57
C GLY A 26 -6.31 -33.46 -17.85
N PHE A 27 -7.36 -32.62 -17.94
CA PHE A 27 -7.22 -31.18 -18.16
C PHE A 27 -6.75 -30.44 -16.90
N VAL A 28 -7.22 -30.83 -15.72
CA VAL A 28 -6.77 -30.27 -14.42
C VAL A 28 -5.31 -30.65 -14.14
N LEU A 29 -4.90 -31.89 -14.44
CA LEU A 29 -3.51 -32.31 -14.25
C LEU A 29 -2.55 -31.66 -15.24
N ASN A 30 -2.95 -31.39 -16.49
CA ASN A 30 -2.14 -30.64 -17.45
C ASN A 30 -2.03 -29.14 -17.09
N PHE A 31 -3.06 -28.56 -16.51
CA PHE A 31 -3.01 -27.16 -16.05
C PHE A 31 -2.11 -27.01 -14.83
N SER A 32 -2.15 -27.95 -13.89
CA SER A 32 -1.26 -27.95 -12.71
C SER A 32 0.21 -28.20 -13.08
N PHE A 33 0.48 -29.00 -14.12
CA PHE A 33 1.86 -29.28 -14.56
C PHE A 33 2.48 -28.09 -15.31
N ASN A 34 1.70 -27.27 -15.99
CA ASN A 34 2.19 -26.06 -16.66
C ASN A 34 2.46 -24.89 -15.68
N ILE A 35 1.82 -24.87 -14.51
CA ILE A 35 2.11 -23.89 -13.46
C ILE A 35 3.44 -24.25 -12.75
N ALA A 36 3.69 -25.55 -12.49
CA ALA A 36 4.92 -25.99 -11.82
C ALA A 36 6.19 -25.85 -12.68
N SER A 37 6.08 -25.79 -14.01
CA SER A 37 7.23 -25.63 -14.91
C SER A 37 7.61 -24.17 -15.21
N LYS A 38 6.86 -23.20 -14.70
CA LYS A 38 7.15 -21.75 -14.86
C LYS A 38 7.92 -21.15 -13.68
N GLU A 39 8.06 -21.90 -12.57
CA GLU A 39 8.77 -21.43 -11.36
C GLU A 39 10.30 -21.62 -11.38
N ASN A 40 10.88 -22.26 -12.39
CA ASN A 40 12.32 -22.53 -12.43
C ASN A 40 13.07 -21.76 -13.52
N GLY A 41 12.86 -20.44 -13.63
CA GLY A 41 13.54 -19.68 -14.68
C GLY A 41 13.72 -18.18 -14.49
N LEU A 42 13.46 -17.61 -13.30
CA LEU A 42 13.90 -16.24 -13.03
C LEU A 42 15.03 -16.28 -12.01
N GLY A 43 16.25 -16.24 -12.53
CA GLY A 43 17.44 -16.01 -11.73
C GLY A 43 17.25 -14.75 -10.88
N SER A 44 17.61 -14.88 -9.60
CA SER A 44 17.69 -13.76 -8.66
C SER A 44 18.70 -12.73 -9.22
N GLN A 45 18.23 -11.85 -10.08
CA GLN A 45 18.94 -10.61 -10.35
C GLN A 45 18.65 -9.69 -9.16
N ASN A 46 19.71 -9.32 -8.47
CA ASN A 46 19.73 -8.34 -7.41
C ASN A 46 19.09 -7.02 -7.88
N TYR A 47 17.77 -6.90 -7.77
CA TYR A 47 17.07 -5.64 -7.82
C TYR A 47 17.16 -4.99 -6.42
N LYS A 48 18.35 -4.52 -6.07
CA LYS A 48 18.40 -3.38 -5.15
C LYS A 48 17.80 -2.22 -5.91
N LYS A 49 16.64 -1.74 -5.47
CA LYS A 49 16.08 -0.45 -5.87
C LYS A 49 17.00 0.64 -5.30
N ASP A 50 18.19 0.79 -5.92
CA ASP A 50 18.90 2.05 -5.85
C ASP A 50 17.99 3.04 -6.60
N TYR A 51 17.31 3.92 -5.88
CA TYR A 51 16.76 5.14 -6.44
C TYR A 51 17.93 5.98 -6.96
N LYS A 52 18.61 5.48 -8.01
CA LYS A 52 19.51 6.28 -8.79
C LYS A 52 18.68 7.41 -9.35
N SER A 53 19.08 8.63 -9.06
CA SER A 53 18.59 9.81 -9.77
C SER A 53 18.43 9.47 -11.25
N LEU A 54 17.28 9.80 -11.81
CA LEU A 54 17.03 9.63 -13.26
C LEU A 54 18.21 10.15 -14.05
N SER A 55 18.52 9.49 -15.18
CA SER A 55 19.53 9.99 -16.11
C SER A 55 19.15 11.42 -16.54
N ARG A 56 20.12 12.21 -17.00
CA ARG A 56 19.84 13.56 -17.53
C ARG A 56 18.80 13.55 -18.64
N GLU A 57 18.78 12.50 -19.44
CA GLU A 57 17.82 12.31 -20.52
C GLU A 57 16.40 12.09 -19.96
N GLN A 58 16.24 11.21 -19.00
CA GLN A 58 14.95 10.97 -18.33
C GLN A 58 14.44 12.20 -17.58
N GLN A 59 15.34 12.99 -16.95
CA GLN A 59 14.99 14.26 -16.33
C GLN A 59 14.48 15.27 -17.37
N GLY A 60 15.16 15.39 -18.51
CA GLY A 60 14.74 16.27 -19.60
C GLY A 60 13.36 15.88 -20.14
N ILE A 61 13.08 14.59 -20.30
CA ILE A 61 11.76 14.09 -20.74
C ILE A 61 10.69 14.43 -19.72
N SER A 62 10.96 14.21 -18.44
CA SER A 62 10.03 14.52 -17.34
C SER A 62 9.71 16.03 -17.26
N GLU A 63 10.71 16.88 -17.49
CA GLU A 63 10.52 18.35 -17.55
C GLU A 63 9.63 18.76 -18.73
N VAL A 64 9.83 18.20 -19.92
CA VAL A 64 9.00 18.47 -21.10
C VAL A 64 7.54 18.06 -20.87
N LEU A 65 7.30 16.88 -20.28
CA LEU A 65 5.96 16.43 -19.91
C LEU A 65 5.31 17.40 -18.93
N SER A 66 6.03 17.82 -17.89
CA SER A 66 5.50 18.68 -16.85
C SER A 66 5.18 20.10 -17.35
N GLN A 67 5.91 20.61 -18.34
CA GLN A 67 5.68 21.95 -18.94
C GLN A 67 4.48 22.00 -19.86
N ASN A 68 4.12 20.88 -20.50
CA ASN A 68 2.96 20.79 -21.40
C ASN A 68 1.62 20.62 -20.67
N SER A 69 1.63 20.58 -19.35
CA SER A 69 0.43 20.45 -18.52
C SER A 69 -0.33 21.78 -18.46
N SER A 70 -1.17 22.05 -19.44
CA SER A 70 -2.05 23.23 -19.43
C SER A 70 -3.52 22.84 -19.25
N ASN A 71 -4.14 23.40 -18.21
CA ASN A 71 -5.59 23.59 -18.08
C ASN A 71 -6.50 22.34 -18.01
N GLY A 72 -6.16 21.35 -17.18
CA GLY A 72 -7.08 20.23 -16.88
C GLY A 72 -7.27 19.24 -18.02
N VAL A 73 -6.47 19.31 -19.08
CA VAL A 73 -6.44 18.34 -20.17
C VAL A 73 -5.49 17.22 -19.78
N LYS A 74 -5.99 15.97 -19.77
CA LYS A 74 -5.16 14.78 -19.56
C LYS A 74 -4.19 14.63 -20.74
N GLN A 75 -2.90 14.44 -20.45
CA GLN A 75 -1.90 14.15 -21.45
C GLN A 75 -1.82 12.65 -21.68
N GLU A 76 -2.11 12.20 -22.90
CA GLU A 76 -2.08 10.77 -23.25
C GLU A 76 -0.64 10.29 -23.48
N VAL A 77 -0.29 9.17 -22.85
CA VAL A 77 0.99 8.46 -23.03
C VAL A 77 0.79 6.96 -23.05
N GLU A 78 1.62 6.24 -23.77
CA GLU A 78 1.62 4.78 -23.80
C GLU A 78 2.51 4.23 -22.67
N VAL A 79 2.02 3.25 -21.92
CA VAL A 79 2.77 2.57 -20.85
C VAL A 79 3.55 1.40 -21.42
N ALA A 80 4.88 1.49 -21.40
CA ALA A 80 5.77 0.43 -21.87
C ALA A 80 6.15 -0.56 -20.75
N LYS A 81 6.14 -0.10 -19.47
CA LYS A 81 6.55 -0.92 -18.33
C LYS A 81 5.88 -0.46 -17.05
N VAL A 82 5.55 -1.41 -16.18
CA VAL A 82 5.18 -1.17 -14.80
C VAL A 82 6.37 -1.51 -13.92
N LEU A 83 6.75 -0.61 -13.01
CA LEU A 83 7.91 -0.78 -12.13
C LEU A 83 7.49 -1.33 -10.77
N ASP A 84 6.36 -0.87 -10.26
CA ASP A 84 5.71 -1.30 -9.01
C ASP A 84 4.23 -0.90 -9.00
N GLY A 85 3.57 -0.97 -7.84
CA GLY A 85 2.14 -0.66 -7.72
C GLY A 85 1.80 0.83 -7.87
N ASP A 86 2.78 1.74 -7.91
CA ASP A 86 2.55 3.19 -8.01
C ASP A 86 3.51 3.93 -8.93
N THR A 87 4.29 3.18 -9.74
CA THR A 87 5.24 3.77 -10.68
C THR A 87 5.24 3.03 -12.02
N ILE A 88 5.09 3.76 -13.10
CA ILE A 88 5.15 3.25 -14.49
C ILE A 88 6.25 3.94 -15.30
N GLU A 89 6.62 3.33 -16.42
CA GLU A 89 7.51 3.89 -17.42
C GLU A 89 6.82 3.96 -18.78
N THR A 90 6.87 5.11 -19.42
CA THR A 90 6.30 5.34 -20.74
C THR A 90 7.19 4.77 -21.86
N ASN A 91 6.63 4.64 -23.07
CA ASN A 91 7.35 4.17 -24.27
C ASN A 91 8.53 5.06 -24.68
N PHE A 92 8.65 6.29 -24.17
CA PHE A 92 9.79 7.19 -24.35
C PHE A 92 10.66 7.33 -23.09
N GLY A 93 10.49 6.45 -22.07
CA GLY A 93 11.38 6.31 -20.92
C GLY A 93 11.11 7.26 -19.75
N ALA A 94 10.00 8.03 -19.76
CA ALA A 94 9.63 8.83 -18.60
C ALA A 94 9.06 7.95 -17.49
N GLN A 95 9.54 8.16 -16.25
CA GLN A 95 8.96 7.53 -15.07
C GLN A 95 7.87 8.40 -14.47
N ILE A 96 6.69 7.81 -14.29
CA ILE A 96 5.51 8.46 -13.73
C ILE A 96 5.25 7.87 -12.36
N ARG A 97 5.34 8.67 -11.30
CA ARG A 97 4.99 8.34 -9.94
C ARG A 97 3.56 8.80 -9.65
N TYR A 98 2.73 7.89 -9.18
CA TYR A 98 1.33 8.17 -8.86
C TYR A 98 1.21 9.09 -7.66
N ILE A 99 0.45 10.18 -7.80
CA ILE A 99 0.17 11.12 -6.71
C ILE A 99 -0.81 10.50 -5.71
N GLY A 100 -0.61 10.76 -4.43
CA GLY A 100 -1.58 10.48 -3.37
C GLY A 100 -1.57 9.06 -2.83
N ILE A 101 -0.76 8.15 -3.39
CA ILE A 101 -0.64 6.77 -2.93
C ILE A 101 0.82 6.32 -2.77
N ASN A 102 1.02 5.26 -1.99
CA ASN A 102 2.27 4.53 -1.86
C ASN A 102 1.98 3.03 -1.82
N SER A 103 2.50 2.30 -2.79
CA SER A 103 2.40 0.84 -2.86
C SER A 103 3.50 0.17 -2.05
N PRO A 104 3.34 -1.13 -1.68
CA PRO A 104 4.41 -1.91 -1.08
C PRO A 104 5.65 -1.94 -1.96
N GLU A 105 6.82 -1.84 -1.34
CA GLU A 105 8.12 -1.89 -1.99
C GLU A 105 8.59 -3.35 -2.17
N MET A 106 9.56 -3.55 -3.08
CA MET A 106 10.15 -4.89 -3.32
C MET A 106 10.66 -5.51 -2.02
N GLY A 107 10.19 -6.73 -1.76
CA GLY A 107 10.48 -7.47 -0.53
C GLY A 107 9.50 -7.21 0.61
N GLU A 108 8.54 -6.32 0.44
CA GLU A 108 7.42 -6.14 1.36
C GLU A 108 6.25 -7.06 0.99
N PRO A 109 5.41 -7.45 1.97
CA PRO A 109 4.17 -8.17 1.69
C PRO A 109 3.29 -7.42 0.68
N PHE A 110 2.61 -8.14 -0.20
CA PHE A 110 1.73 -7.60 -1.25
C PHE A 110 2.40 -6.81 -2.37
N PHE A 111 3.75 -6.75 -2.44
CA PHE A 111 4.44 -6.14 -3.59
C PHE A 111 4.06 -6.79 -4.92
N GLY A 112 4.04 -8.13 -4.95
CA GLY A 112 3.69 -8.88 -6.17
C GLY A 112 2.28 -8.60 -6.64
N GLU A 113 1.33 -8.61 -5.73
CA GLU A 113 -0.09 -8.35 -6.01
C GLU A 113 -0.32 -6.90 -6.45
N ALA A 114 0.41 -5.93 -5.87
CA ALA A 114 0.34 -4.53 -6.27
C ALA A 114 0.90 -4.31 -7.68
N LEU A 115 2.04 -4.94 -7.99
CA LEU A 115 2.64 -4.93 -9.34
C LEU A 115 1.67 -5.54 -10.35
N GLU A 116 1.13 -6.74 -10.08
CA GLU A 116 0.24 -7.49 -10.96
C GLU A 116 -1.08 -6.73 -11.25
N LEU A 117 -1.66 -6.11 -10.21
CA LEU A 117 -2.85 -5.28 -10.39
C LEU A 117 -2.53 -4.08 -11.29
N ASN A 118 -1.47 -3.34 -11.01
CA ASN A 118 -1.10 -2.18 -11.81
C ASN A 118 -0.81 -2.57 -13.26
N GLU A 119 -0.07 -3.67 -13.51
CA GLU A 119 0.14 -4.23 -14.87
C GLU A 119 -1.18 -4.50 -15.58
N SER A 120 -2.12 -5.17 -14.94
CA SER A 120 -3.43 -5.49 -15.53
C SER A 120 -4.24 -4.25 -15.92
N LEU A 121 -4.08 -3.17 -15.16
CA LEU A 121 -4.79 -1.92 -15.36
C LEU A 121 -4.18 -1.06 -16.48
N VAL A 122 -2.85 -1.00 -16.60
CA VAL A 122 -2.20 0.04 -17.42
C VAL A 122 -1.18 -0.47 -18.45
N LEU A 123 -0.64 -1.68 -18.32
CA LEU A 123 0.42 -2.17 -19.23
C LEU A 123 -0.06 -2.23 -20.68
N ASP A 124 0.75 -1.77 -21.62
CA ASP A 124 0.47 -1.70 -23.06
C ASP A 124 -0.80 -0.88 -23.41
N LYS A 125 -1.22 0.04 -22.51
CA LYS A 125 -2.38 0.93 -22.74
C LYS A 125 -1.92 2.38 -22.87
N ASN A 126 -2.76 3.18 -23.52
CA ASN A 126 -2.70 4.63 -23.46
C ASN A 126 -3.39 5.07 -22.15
N VAL A 127 -2.65 5.83 -21.34
CA VAL A 127 -3.14 6.40 -20.09
C VAL A 127 -3.12 7.93 -20.16
N GLY A 128 -4.14 8.56 -19.59
CA GLY A 128 -4.20 10.00 -19.43
C GLY A 128 -3.49 10.43 -18.15
N LEU A 129 -2.51 11.32 -18.26
CA LEU A 129 -1.81 11.93 -17.13
C LEU A 129 -2.47 13.25 -16.78
N GLU A 130 -2.93 13.39 -15.55
CA GLU A 130 -3.40 14.65 -15.00
C GLU A 130 -2.44 15.13 -13.91
N PHE A 131 -1.97 16.36 -14.07
CA PHE A 131 -1.01 16.97 -13.16
C PHE A 131 -1.72 17.79 -12.07
N ASP A 132 -1.06 17.93 -10.93
CA ASP A 132 -1.44 18.83 -9.86
C ASP A 132 -0.44 20.00 -9.79
N ILE A 133 -0.33 20.66 -8.65
CA ILE A 133 0.48 21.88 -8.49
C ILE A 133 1.98 21.60 -8.68
N LYS A 134 2.49 20.50 -8.13
CA LYS A 134 3.88 20.08 -8.25
C LYS A 134 3.98 18.87 -9.18
N ASN A 135 4.74 19.02 -10.26
CA ASN A 135 4.81 18.03 -11.34
C ASN A 135 6.02 17.08 -11.28
N LEU A 136 7.01 17.36 -10.42
CA LEU A 136 8.22 16.55 -10.28
C LEU A 136 8.51 16.27 -8.80
N ASP A 137 8.98 15.07 -8.50
CA ASP A 137 9.50 14.75 -7.19
C ASP A 137 10.99 15.14 -7.03
N ARG A 138 11.56 14.84 -5.85
CA ARG A 138 12.98 15.14 -5.57
C ARG A 138 13.97 14.28 -6.36
N TYR A 139 13.50 13.20 -6.98
CA TYR A 139 14.30 12.29 -7.81
C TYR A 139 14.18 12.59 -9.30
N GLY A 140 13.34 13.57 -9.68
CA GLY A 140 13.08 13.97 -11.07
C GLY A 140 12.00 13.10 -11.75
N ARG A 141 11.27 12.24 -11.02
CA ARG A 141 10.14 11.51 -11.61
C ARG A 141 8.96 12.45 -11.81
N THR A 142 8.21 12.23 -12.87
CA THR A 142 6.97 12.96 -13.13
C THR A 142 5.88 12.52 -12.16
N LEU A 143 5.25 13.47 -11.48
CA LEU A 143 4.13 13.24 -10.57
C LEU A 143 2.81 13.44 -11.32
N ALA A 144 1.93 12.43 -11.35
CA ALA A 144 0.63 12.53 -12.00
C ALA A 144 -0.44 11.66 -11.34
N TYR A 145 -1.69 12.05 -11.53
CA TYR A 145 -2.83 11.16 -11.45
C TYR A 145 -2.97 10.43 -12.79
N VAL A 146 -3.11 9.12 -12.76
CA VAL A 146 -3.10 8.25 -13.93
C VAL A 146 -4.50 7.72 -14.20
N PHE A 147 -4.97 7.87 -15.43
CA PHE A 147 -6.30 7.49 -15.85
C PHE A 147 -6.27 6.50 -17.01
N VAL A 148 -7.15 5.51 -16.98
CA VAL A 148 -7.52 4.70 -18.15
C VAL A 148 -8.98 5.04 -18.49
N GLY A 149 -9.19 5.81 -19.56
CA GLY A 149 -10.48 6.43 -19.81
C GLY A 149 -10.85 7.40 -18.68
N GLU A 150 -11.95 7.12 -17.98
CA GLU A 150 -12.41 7.91 -16.83
C GLU A 150 -12.00 7.31 -15.48
N GLU A 151 -11.39 6.14 -15.46
CA GLU A 151 -11.00 5.42 -14.24
C GLU A 151 -9.67 5.95 -13.71
N LEU A 152 -9.67 6.41 -12.46
CA LEU A 152 -8.47 6.88 -11.74
C LEU A 152 -7.74 5.70 -11.14
N ILE A 153 -6.60 5.32 -11.69
CA ILE A 153 -5.83 4.13 -11.31
C ILE A 153 -5.27 4.26 -9.89
N ASN A 154 -4.84 5.45 -9.49
CA ASN A 154 -4.44 5.75 -8.10
C ASN A 154 -5.52 5.32 -7.09
N LEU A 155 -6.79 5.59 -7.42
CA LEU A 155 -7.94 5.23 -6.60
C LEU A 155 -8.15 3.72 -6.55
N GLU A 156 -8.02 3.04 -7.71
CA GLU A 156 -8.19 1.58 -7.80
C GLU A 156 -7.13 0.83 -7.01
N MET A 157 -5.89 1.28 -7.02
CA MET A 157 -4.83 0.70 -6.19
C MET A 157 -5.17 0.78 -4.70
N ALA A 158 -5.63 1.95 -4.23
CA ALA A 158 -6.06 2.16 -2.84
C ALA A 158 -7.31 1.33 -2.48
N ARG A 159 -8.32 1.27 -3.40
CA ARG A 159 -9.58 0.53 -3.20
C ARG A 159 -9.38 -0.97 -3.07
N ASN A 160 -8.37 -1.52 -3.76
CA ASN A 160 -8.01 -2.93 -3.65
C ASN A 160 -7.07 -3.22 -2.47
N GLY A 161 -6.71 -2.21 -1.67
CA GLY A 161 -5.82 -2.37 -0.53
C GLY A 161 -4.38 -2.69 -0.93
N LEU A 162 -3.96 -2.29 -2.12
CA LEU A 162 -2.61 -2.53 -2.67
C LEU A 162 -1.78 -1.24 -2.74
N ALA A 163 -2.30 -0.17 -2.16
CA ALA A 163 -1.57 1.05 -1.84
C ALA A 163 -2.18 1.73 -0.62
N VAL A 164 -1.36 2.46 0.13
CA VAL A 164 -1.80 3.35 1.21
C VAL A 164 -1.85 4.79 0.73
N VAL A 165 -2.69 5.60 1.36
CA VAL A 165 -2.72 7.04 1.12
C VAL A 165 -1.36 7.64 1.48
N GLN A 166 -0.81 8.43 0.56
CA GLN A 166 0.38 9.26 0.80
C GLN A 166 0.13 10.66 0.25
N THR A 167 -0.41 11.53 1.09
CA THR A 167 -0.65 12.92 0.74
C THR A 167 0.62 13.74 0.92
N ILE A 168 1.13 14.34 -0.15
CA ILE A 168 2.29 15.24 -0.11
C ILE A 168 1.87 16.58 -0.70
N GLN A 169 1.82 17.60 0.17
CA GLN A 169 1.50 18.97 -0.25
C GLN A 169 2.47 19.44 -1.35
N PRO A 170 2.01 20.22 -2.34
CA PRO A 170 0.67 20.78 -2.49
C PRO A 170 -0.31 19.93 -3.32
N ASN A 171 0.04 18.69 -3.67
CA ASN A 171 -0.73 17.81 -4.55
C ASN A 171 -1.83 17.08 -3.78
N VAL A 172 -3.05 17.60 -3.81
CA VAL A 172 -4.18 17.12 -2.97
C VAL A 172 -5.50 16.94 -3.71
N LYS A 173 -5.53 17.14 -5.03
CA LYS A 173 -6.76 17.21 -5.82
C LYS A 173 -7.74 16.05 -5.57
N TYR A 174 -7.26 14.83 -5.49
CA TYR A 174 -8.08 13.62 -5.28
C TYR A 174 -7.91 12.98 -3.90
N GLN A 175 -7.31 13.71 -2.94
CA GLN A 175 -7.00 13.18 -1.61
C GLN A 175 -8.21 12.55 -0.93
N ASP A 176 -9.34 13.26 -0.84
CA ASP A 176 -10.53 12.78 -0.14
C ASP A 176 -11.09 11.49 -0.75
N ALA A 177 -11.05 11.36 -2.08
CA ALA A 177 -11.49 10.16 -2.78
C ALA A 177 -10.57 8.98 -2.50
N ILE A 178 -9.24 9.18 -2.50
CA ILE A 178 -8.25 8.14 -2.23
C ILE A 178 -8.35 7.70 -0.76
N VAL A 179 -8.54 8.63 0.18
CA VAL A 179 -8.79 8.31 1.61
C VAL A 179 -10.06 7.48 1.77
N ALA A 180 -11.14 7.82 1.07
CA ALA A 180 -12.39 7.04 1.11
C ALA A 180 -12.19 5.61 0.54
N ALA A 181 -11.44 5.47 -0.56
CA ALA A 181 -11.12 4.18 -1.16
C ALA A 181 -10.26 3.30 -0.24
N GLN A 182 -9.25 3.87 0.43
CA GLN A 182 -8.46 3.15 1.44
C GLN A 182 -9.34 2.69 2.62
N ARG A 183 -10.25 3.54 3.10
CA ARG A 183 -11.18 3.16 4.17
C ARG A 183 -12.05 1.99 3.75
N GLU A 184 -12.58 2.00 2.52
CA GLU A 184 -13.34 0.89 1.95
C GLU A 184 -12.53 -0.41 1.90
N ALA A 185 -11.26 -0.35 1.45
CA ALA A 185 -10.36 -1.50 1.42
C ALA A 185 -10.09 -2.04 2.83
N ARG A 186 -9.85 -1.18 3.81
CA ARG A 186 -9.64 -1.53 5.21
C ARG A 186 -10.89 -2.21 5.82
N ASP A 187 -12.07 -1.66 5.59
CA ASP A 187 -13.33 -2.21 6.11
C ASP A 187 -13.64 -3.59 5.52
N LYS A 188 -13.24 -3.82 4.26
CA LYS A 188 -13.34 -5.10 3.54
C LYS A 188 -12.15 -6.02 3.76
N CYS A 189 -11.11 -5.56 4.46
CA CYS A 189 -9.86 -6.28 4.74
C CYS A 189 -9.16 -6.78 3.48
N LEU A 190 -9.04 -5.94 2.47
CA LEU A 190 -8.39 -6.26 1.21
C LEU A 190 -6.89 -5.98 1.28
N GLY A 191 -6.09 -6.75 0.54
CA GLY A 191 -4.66 -6.54 0.35
C GLY A 191 -3.91 -6.41 1.68
N ILE A 192 -3.17 -5.33 1.85
CA ILE A 192 -2.37 -5.06 3.06
C ILE A 192 -3.18 -5.00 4.36
N TRP A 193 -4.52 -4.87 4.27
CA TRP A 193 -5.44 -4.80 5.41
C TRP A 193 -5.99 -6.17 5.84
N VAL A 194 -5.60 -7.28 5.18
CA VAL A 194 -6.13 -8.64 5.45
C VAL A 194 -5.91 -9.09 6.89
N GLY A 195 -4.83 -8.64 7.52
CA GLY A 195 -4.52 -8.93 8.92
C GLY A 195 -5.61 -8.48 9.88
N LEU A 196 -6.27 -7.36 9.60
CA LEU A 196 -7.38 -6.84 10.41
C LEU A 196 -8.61 -7.75 10.46
N CYS A 197 -8.67 -8.81 9.65
CA CYS A 197 -9.84 -9.67 9.50
C CYS A 197 -9.65 -11.11 9.99
N LYS A 198 -8.44 -11.50 10.33
CA LYS A 198 -8.17 -12.90 10.74
C LYS A 198 -8.99 -13.36 11.96
N ASP A 199 -9.56 -12.42 12.73
CA ASP A 199 -10.30 -12.70 13.96
C ASP A 199 -11.84 -12.58 13.87
N LYS A 200 -12.44 -12.51 12.66
CA LYS A 200 -13.91 -12.46 12.52
C LYS A 200 -14.66 -13.69 13.11
N THR A 201 -13.96 -14.77 13.41
CA THR A 201 -14.53 -16.00 14.02
C THR A 201 -14.43 -16.04 15.54
N ARG A 202 -13.75 -15.08 16.17
CA ARG A 202 -13.71 -14.94 17.62
C ARG A 202 -14.47 -13.68 18.01
N SER A 203 -15.44 -13.80 18.89
CA SER A 203 -16.31 -12.76 19.45
C SER A 203 -15.56 -11.74 20.35
N GLN A 204 -14.49 -11.16 19.82
CA GLN A 204 -13.85 -9.94 20.33
C GLN A 204 -13.61 -9.06 19.11
N GLU A 205 -14.17 -7.85 19.13
CA GLU A 205 -13.73 -6.76 18.25
C GLU A 205 -12.21 -6.81 18.23
N SER A 206 -11.61 -7.00 17.05
CA SER A 206 -10.16 -7.04 16.95
C SER A 206 -9.65 -5.71 17.50
N SER A 207 -9.01 -5.75 18.64
CA SER A 207 -8.57 -4.56 19.40
C SER A 207 -7.67 -3.64 18.53
N SER A 208 -7.01 -4.19 17.53
CA SER A 208 -6.20 -3.43 16.59
C SER A 208 -7.00 -2.45 15.73
N ARG A 209 -8.30 -2.71 15.44
CA ARG A 209 -9.15 -1.77 14.69
C ARG A 209 -9.46 -0.49 15.43
N CYS A 210 -9.32 -0.53 16.73
CA CYS A 210 -9.58 0.60 17.61
C CYS A 210 -8.45 1.59 17.65
N ILE A 211 -7.24 1.21 17.16
CA ILE A 211 -6.04 2.00 17.27
C ILE A 211 -5.75 2.70 15.96
N GLU A 212 -5.59 4.01 16.02
CA GLU A 212 -5.26 4.81 14.83
C GLU A 212 -4.26 5.91 15.19
N ILE A 213 -3.45 6.30 14.19
CA ILE A 213 -2.67 7.53 14.24
C ILE A 213 -3.66 8.66 13.96
N SER A 214 -3.93 9.50 14.98
CA SER A 214 -4.92 10.57 14.88
C SER A 214 -4.32 11.88 14.41
N PHE A 215 -3.04 12.14 14.72
CA PHE A 215 -2.38 13.38 14.35
C PHE A 215 -0.85 13.28 14.39
N ILE A 216 -0.17 14.09 13.57
CA ILE A 216 1.28 14.29 13.61
C ILE A 216 1.56 15.80 13.66
N ASN A 217 2.27 16.24 14.70
CA ASN A 217 2.89 17.55 14.74
C ASN A 217 4.33 17.41 14.23
N HIS A 218 4.56 17.75 12.97
CA HIS A 218 5.80 17.48 12.25
C HIS A 218 6.77 18.66 12.22
N ASP A 219 6.32 19.88 12.56
CA ASP A 219 7.07 21.12 12.47
C ASP A 219 7.18 21.73 13.87
N ALA A 220 8.32 21.50 14.51
CA ALA A 220 8.63 22.10 15.80
C ALA A 220 8.99 23.57 15.64
N SER A 221 8.64 24.40 16.63
CA SER A 221 9.02 25.80 16.59
C SER A 221 10.54 25.96 16.64
N GLY A 222 11.13 26.55 15.63
CA GLY A 222 12.57 26.79 15.49
C GLY A 222 13.31 25.69 14.75
N ASN A 223 14.44 25.24 15.30
CA ASN A 223 15.21 24.12 14.73
C ASN A 223 14.76 22.80 15.36
N ASP A 224 14.15 21.92 14.56
CA ASP A 224 13.60 20.63 15.03
C ASP A 224 14.63 19.75 15.74
N ASN A 225 15.89 19.81 15.30
CA ASN A 225 16.98 19.06 15.94
C ASN A 225 17.34 19.57 17.32
N GLU A 226 17.00 20.81 17.63
CA GLU A 226 17.20 21.44 18.97
C GLU A 226 15.91 21.34 19.80
N ASN A 227 14.74 21.31 19.16
CA ASN A 227 13.41 21.23 19.77
C ASN A 227 12.65 19.96 19.39
N LYS A 228 13.27 18.78 19.55
CA LYS A 228 12.69 17.50 19.13
C LYS A 228 11.34 17.18 19.79
N ASN A 229 11.07 17.66 20.99
CA ASN A 229 9.79 17.49 21.65
C ASN A 229 8.70 18.45 21.12
N GLY A 230 9.05 19.35 20.19
CA GLY A 230 8.09 20.07 19.37
C GLY A 230 7.47 19.19 18.30
N GLU A 231 8.09 18.04 17.95
CA GLU A 231 7.52 17.04 17.06
C GLU A 231 6.94 15.87 17.84
N TRP A 232 5.76 15.42 17.45
CA TRP A 232 5.08 14.30 18.11
C TRP A 232 4.00 13.66 17.24
N VAL A 233 3.65 12.41 17.57
CA VAL A 233 2.57 11.66 16.98
C VAL A 233 1.54 11.33 18.05
N GLU A 234 0.27 11.50 17.76
CA GLU A 234 -0.83 11.06 18.60
C GLU A 234 -1.42 9.75 18.07
N ILE A 235 -1.52 8.77 18.96
CA ILE A 235 -2.22 7.50 18.71
C ILE A 235 -3.44 7.46 19.61
N SER A 236 -4.60 7.19 19.01
CA SER A 236 -5.90 7.16 19.68
C SER A 236 -6.47 5.74 19.71
N ASN A 237 -7.06 5.38 20.84
CA ASN A 237 -7.92 4.21 20.98
C ASN A 237 -9.39 4.67 20.88
N THR A 238 -10.02 4.35 19.77
CA THR A 238 -11.42 4.77 19.47
C THR A 238 -12.47 3.83 20.04
N CYS A 239 -12.07 2.70 20.61
CA CYS A 239 -12.96 1.78 21.32
C CYS A 239 -13.00 2.07 22.82
N SER A 240 -13.97 1.49 23.51
CA SER A 240 -14.14 1.61 24.97
C SER A 240 -13.30 0.61 25.77
N ILE A 241 -12.58 -0.29 25.12
CA ILE A 241 -11.76 -1.34 25.74
C ILE A 241 -10.29 -0.92 25.81
N VAL A 242 -9.54 -1.46 26.75
CA VAL A 242 -8.08 -1.31 26.83
C VAL A 242 -7.44 -2.15 25.73
N VAL A 243 -6.45 -1.59 25.02
CA VAL A 243 -5.68 -2.29 24.00
C VAL A 243 -4.22 -2.33 24.41
N ALA A 244 -3.65 -3.54 24.51
CA ALA A 244 -2.22 -3.73 24.70
C ALA A 244 -1.49 -3.38 23.40
N LEU A 245 -0.48 -2.49 23.48
CA LEU A 245 0.38 -2.12 22.36
C LEU A 245 1.77 -2.70 22.50
N ASP A 246 2.00 -3.63 23.44
CA ASP A 246 3.31 -4.26 23.62
C ASP A 246 3.76 -4.96 22.33
N GLY A 247 5.01 -4.71 21.91
CA GLY A 247 5.55 -5.24 20.67
C GLY A 247 5.17 -4.44 19.40
N TRP A 248 4.18 -3.57 19.46
CA TRP A 248 3.78 -2.74 18.31
C TRP A 248 4.90 -1.80 17.88
N THR A 249 4.89 -1.42 16.62
CA THR A 249 5.94 -0.57 16.03
C THR A 249 5.35 0.62 15.29
N LEU A 250 5.76 1.83 15.68
CA LEU A 250 5.54 3.06 14.93
C LEU A 250 6.81 3.38 14.14
N LYS A 251 6.69 3.69 12.84
CA LYS A 251 7.82 4.10 11.99
C LYS A 251 7.43 5.26 11.07
N ASP A 252 8.43 6.02 10.62
CA ASP A 252 8.30 6.95 9.50
C ASP A 252 8.47 6.24 8.15
N SER A 253 8.50 7.00 7.05
CA SER A 253 8.75 6.48 5.70
C SER A 253 10.19 5.98 5.47
N SER A 254 11.12 6.25 6.41
CA SER A 254 12.51 5.76 6.33
C SER A 254 12.64 4.34 6.88
N ALA A 255 13.67 3.61 6.43
CA ALA A 255 13.96 2.27 6.95
C ALA A 255 14.53 2.26 8.38
N SER A 256 15.00 3.41 8.87
CA SER A 256 15.81 3.50 10.11
C SER A 256 15.05 3.97 11.34
N ASN A 257 14.00 4.77 11.17
CA ASN A 257 13.28 5.35 12.29
C ASN A 257 12.14 4.41 12.73
N ARG A 258 12.33 3.80 13.93
CA ARG A 258 11.35 2.88 14.53
C ARG A 258 11.22 3.18 16.02
N TYR A 259 9.98 3.25 16.48
CA TYR A 259 9.62 3.23 17.90
C TYR A 259 8.88 1.93 18.20
N GLN A 260 9.36 1.15 19.16
CA GLN A 260 8.68 -0.07 19.59
C GLN A 260 8.07 0.17 20.98
N PHE A 261 6.76 -0.06 21.09
CA PHE A 261 6.08 -0.03 22.36
C PHE A 261 6.54 -1.19 23.23
N LYS A 262 6.79 -0.90 24.52
CA LYS A 262 7.20 -1.89 25.51
C LYS A 262 6.33 -1.75 26.74
N GLU A 263 5.70 -2.86 27.15
CA GLU A 263 4.85 -2.93 28.35
C GLU A 263 3.84 -1.78 28.43
N PHE A 264 3.23 -1.40 27.29
CA PHE A 264 2.30 -0.28 27.20
C PHE A 264 0.90 -0.76 26.81
N ALA A 265 -0.12 -0.23 27.47
CA ALA A 265 -1.52 -0.45 27.14
C ALA A 265 -2.23 0.91 27.07
N LEU A 266 -3.06 1.09 26.05
CA LEU A 266 -3.82 2.31 25.83
C LEU A 266 -5.28 2.10 26.24
N ASP A 267 -5.71 2.84 27.25
CA ASP A 267 -7.09 2.78 27.76
C ASP A 267 -8.12 3.16 26.69
N GLY A 268 -9.33 2.63 26.84
CA GLY A 268 -10.44 2.92 25.94
C GLY A 268 -10.79 4.41 25.87
N ASN A 269 -11.04 4.93 24.68
CA ASN A 269 -11.32 6.34 24.39
C ASN A 269 -10.23 7.30 24.91
N LYS A 270 -8.97 6.86 24.92
CA LYS A 270 -7.80 7.66 25.28
C LYS A 270 -6.82 7.74 24.14
N SER A 271 -5.93 8.73 24.21
CA SER A 271 -4.81 8.91 23.32
C SER A 271 -3.50 8.92 24.08
N VAL A 272 -2.42 8.58 23.37
CA VAL A 272 -1.03 8.70 23.82
C VAL A 272 -0.25 9.51 22.79
N VAL A 273 0.62 10.40 23.26
CA VAL A 273 1.52 11.22 22.43
C VAL A 273 2.91 10.65 22.50
N ILE A 274 3.52 10.39 21.36
CA ILE A 274 4.91 9.93 21.21
C ILE A 274 5.76 11.09 20.70
N TYR A 275 6.59 11.66 21.56
CA TYR A 275 7.52 12.76 21.23
C TYR A 275 8.77 12.24 20.55
N SER A 276 9.30 12.97 19.55
CA SER A 276 10.54 12.61 18.84
C SER A 276 11.80 12.72 19.68
N GLY A 277 11.77 13.46 20.77
CA GLY A 277 12.89 13.72 21.67
C GLY A 277 12.93 12.84 22.91
N CYS A 278 13.39 13.43 24.00
CA CYS A 278 13.61 12.77 25.29
C CYS A 278 12.70 13.28 26.39
N GLY A 279 12.31 12.37 27.31
CA GLY A 279 11.53 12.67 28.49
C GLY A 279 11.33 11.45 29.36
N GLN A 280 10.40 11.53 30.29
CA GLN A 280 9.98 10.41 31.14
C GLN A 280 8.63 9.89 30.64
N ASP A 281 8.58 8.61 30.30
CA ASP A 281 7.37 7.94 29.85
C ASP A 281 6.27 7.94 30.94
N SER A 282 5.04 8.09 30.47
CA SER A 282 3.83 8.05 31.30
C SER A 282 2.69 7.37 30.55
N ALA A 283 1.50 7.25 31.17
CA ALA A 283 0.32 6.68 30.51
C ALA A 283 -0.18 7.48 29.29
N SER A 284 0.21 8.75 29.15
CA SER A 284 -0.26 9.63 28.05
C SER A 284 0.88 10.24 27.23
N MET A 285 2.14 10.04 27.61
CA MET A 285 3.32 10.60 26.95
C MET A 285 4.42 9.57 26.88
N LEU A 286 4.96 9.35 25.68
CA LEU A 286 6.08 8.45 25.41
C LEU A 286 7.16 9.20 24.63
N TYR A 287 8.40 8.71 24.64
CA TYR A 287 9.52 9.38 24.01
C TYR A 287 10.31 8.44 23.11
N TRP A 288 10.48 8.84 21.83
CA TRP A 288 11.03 7.99 20.78
C TRP A 288 12.53 7.75 20.89
N LYS A 289 13.28 8.83 21.09
CA LYS A 289 14.75 8.79 21.00
C LYS A 289 15.43 9.25 22.29
N CYS A 290 15.25 8.50 23.36
CA CYS A 290 16.02 8.67 24.59
C CYS A 290 16.99 7.49 24.81
N PRO A 291 18.24 7.75 25.26
CA PRO A 291 18.83 9.06 25.58
C PRO A 291 19.37 9.84 24.37
N GLU A 292 19.59 9.23 23.16
CA GLU A 292 20.25 9.92 22.05
C GLU A 292 19.61 9.65 20.70
N GLY A 293 18.94 10.64 20.14
CA GLY A 293 18.63 10.75 18.72
C GLY A 293 19.32 11.98 18.14
N LYS A 294 20.06 11.82 17.04
CA LYS A 294 20.85 12.91 16.45
C LYS A 294 19.99 13.90 15.66
N TYR A 295 18.88 13.43 15.11
CA TYR A 295 17.98 14.21 14.26
C TYR A 295 16.52 14.05 14.73
N ALA A 296 15.68 15.02 14.39
CA ALA A 296 14.23 14.92 14.43
C ALA A 296 13.73 13.74 13.60
N VAL A 297 12.50 13.29 13.82
CA VAL A 297 11.94 12.09 13.12
C VAL A 297 11.21 12.48 11.85
N TRP A 298 10.40 13.54 11.93
CA TRP A 298 9.44 13.90 10.88
C TRP A 298 10.00 14.98 9.95
N ASN A 299 9.68 14.89 8.64
CA ASN A 299 10.13 15.86 7.66
C ASN A 299 9.10 16.99 7.52
N ASN A 300 9.50 18.25 7.68
CA ASN A 300 8.61 19.42 7.59
C ASN A 300 7.94 19.61 6.23
N THR A 301 8.46 18.96 5.18
CA THR A 301 7.93 19.07 3.79
C THR A 301 6.99 17.94 3.38
N GLY A 302 6.70 17.01 4.29
CA GLY A 302 5.86 15.85 4.09
C GLY A 302 6.54 14.55 4.53
N ASP A 303 5.81 13.71 5.23
CA ASP A 303 6.24 12.38 5.68
C ASP A 303 5.02 11.48 5.89
N GLN A 304 5.28 10.23 6.23
CA GLN A 304 4.25 9.25 6.51
C GLN A 304 4.61 8.44 7.75
N ALA A 305 3.66 8.29 8.66
CA ALA A 305 3.74 7.41 9.79
C ALA A 305 2.98 6.11 9.53
N PHE A 306 3.55 5.01 9.97
CA PHE A 306 2.97 3.67 9.89
C PHE A 306 2.96 3.04 11.27
N LEU A 307 1.82 2.50 11.68
CA LEU A 307 1.67 1.75 12.92
C LEU A 307 1.40 0.28 12.60
N TYR A 308 2.26 -0.59 13.08
CA TYR A 308 2.17 -2.05 12.91
C TYR A 308 1.88 -2.71 14.27
N ASN A 309 1.10 -3.78 14.27
CA ASN A 309 0.91 -4.62 15.44
C ASN A 309 2.14 -5.51 15.73
N GLU A 310 2.06 -6.36 16.76
CA GLU A 310 3.14 -7.26 17.16
C GLU A 310 3.46 -8.35 16.11
N GLU A 311 2.49 -8.70 15.25
CA GLU A 311 2.68 -9.62 14.12
C GLU A 311 3.30 -8.94 12.89
N GLY A 312 3.51 -7.62 12.93
CA GLY A 312 4.01 -6.83 11.81
C GLY A 312 2.95 -6.49 10.77
N GLU A 313 1.67 -6.60 11.11
CA GLU A 313 0.56 -6.22 10.24
C GLU A 313 0.28 -4.72 10.36
N LEU A 314 0.06 -4.04 9.23
CA LEU A 314 -0.23 -2.61 9.21
C LEU A 314 -1.63 -2.35 9.80
N VAL A 315 -1.68 -1.56 10.86
CA VAL A 315 -2.92 -1.19 11.58
C VAL A 315 -3.42 0.18 11.15
N SER A 316 -2.52 1.15 11.07
CA SER A 316 -2.85 2.53 10.73
C SER A 316 -1.69 3.20 10.01
N ASN A 317 -2.01 4.16 9.16
CA ASN A 317 -1.03 5.08 8.59
C ASN A 317 -1.59 6.50 8.58
N TYR A 318 -0.68 7.48 8.58
CA TYR A 318 -1.00 8.90 8.53
C TYR A 318 0.05 9.62 7.67
N SER A 319 -0.40 10.52 6.78
CA SER A 319 0.48 11.35 5.94
C SER A 319 0.04 12.81 5.99
N TYR A 320 0.99 13.73 5.82
CA TYR A 320 0.74 15.18 5.81
C TYR A 320 1.57 15.90 4.74
#